data_626139ba1f6b911383e5e15943f97e0e
#
_entry.id   626139ba1f6b911383e5e15943f97e0e
#
_cell.length_a   1.000
_cell.length_b   1.000
_cell.length_c   1.000
_cell.angle_alpha   90.00
_cell.angle_beta   90.00
_cell.angle_gamma   90.00
#
_symmetry.space_group_name_H-M   'P 1'
#
loop_
_entity.id
_entity.type
_entity.pdbx_description
1 polymer ?
#
loop_
_entity_poly.entity_id
_entity_poly.type
_entity_poly.pdbx_seq_one_letter_code
_entity_poly.pdbx_strand_id
1 'polypeptide(L)'
;MKKTERVRQVVSGVLGAADLKEQTEKGWKLVAIEWEREVETAEDQLPGDVPFGLQIAPEAQRLEENPVEREILFQLMELIVQEGSYARIADELNRRGFRTRQGAKWSQVSVFEMLPRLIEVGPRVFQSPEWQERRRHFAAGMLSQTER
;
A
#
# COMPACT_ATOMS: atom_id res chain seq x y z
N MET A 1 28.29 -34.19 -25.27
CA MET A 1 27.24 -33.44 -24.49
C MET A 1 27.79 -32.08 -24.07
N LYS A 2 27.04 -31.03 -24.36
CA LYS A 2 27.41 -29.70 -23.90
C LYS A 2 26.91 -29.53 -22.45
N LYS A 3 27.81 -29.17 -21.56
CA LYS A 3 27.52 -28.92 -20.16
C LYS A 3 27.62 -27.42 -19.90
N THR A 4 26.64 -26.85 -19.20
CA THR A 4 26.67 -25.45 -18.79
C THR A 4 27.34 -25.37 -17.42
N GLU A 5 28.39 -24.57 -17.32
CA GLU A 5 29.02 -24.22 -16.05
C GLU A 5 28.63 -22.79 -15.67
N ARG A 6 28.45 -22.55 -14.39
CA ARG A 6 28.19 -21.21 -13.85
C ARG A 6 29.19 -20.88 -12.76
N VAL A 7 29.78 -19.72 -12.87
CA VAL A 7 30.68 -19.16 -11.84
C VAL A 7 30.08 -17.86 -11.32
N ARG A 8 30.08 -17.74 -10.02
CA ARG A 8 29.69 -16.49 -9.34
C ARG A 8 30.96 -15.74 -8.94
N GLN A 9 31.16 -14.57 -9.52
CA GLN A 9 32.30 -13.71 -9.20
C GLN A 9 31.81 -12.54 -8.36
N VAL A 10 32.38 -12.41 -7.17
CA VAL A 10 32.14 -11.25 -6.30
C VAL A 10 33.06 -10.12 -6.75
N VAL A 11 32.49 -8.97 -7.02
CA VAL A 11 33.23 -7.78 -7.44
C VAL A 11 33.35 -6.82 -6.24
N SER A 12 34.57 -6.48 -5.87
CA SER A 12 34.83 -5.44 -4.89
C SER A 12 35.26 -4.17 -5.63
N GLY A 13 34.43 -3.12 -5.56
CA GLY A 13 34.68 -1.86 -6.24
C GLY A 13 33.96 -1.75 -7.59
N VAL A 14 34.50 -0.99 -8.48
CA VAL A 14 33.86 -0.73 -9.79
C VAL A 14 34.22 -1.82 -10.79
N LEU A 15 33.20 -2.42 -11.40
CA LEU A 15 33.38 -3.37 -12.49
C LEU A 15 33.86 -2.61 -13.75
N GLY A 16 35.07 -2.90 -14.21
CA GLY A 16 35.62 -2.28 -15.41
C GLY A 16 35.36 -3.08 -16.67
N ALA A 17 35.46 -2.41 -17.82
CA ALA A 17 35.34 -3.06 -19.12
C ALA A 17 36.42 -4.12 -19.33
N ALA A 18 37.60 -3.96 -18.74
CA ALA A 18 38.69 -4.93 -18.80
C ALA A 18 38.34 -6.28 -18.16
N ASP A 19 37.61 -6.25 -17.03
CA ASP A 19 37.18 -7.47 -16.32
C ASP A 19 36.19 -8.27 -17.16
N LEU A 20 35.26 -7.58 -17.81
CA LEU A 20 34.29 -8.19 -18.71
C LEU A 20 34.98 -8.82 -19.95
N LYS A 21 35.93 -8.08 -20.51
CA LYS A 21 36.68 -8.54 -21.68
C LYS A 21 37.52 -9.79 -21.39
N GLU A 22 38.19 -9.82 -20.23
CA GLU A 22 38.97 -10.99 -19.79
C GLU A 22 38.13 -12.26 -19.72
N GLN A 23 36.94 -12.19 -19.11
CA GLN A 23 36.05 -13.33 -18.98
C GLN A 23 35.48 -13.76 -20.34
N THR A 24 35.14 -12.81 -21.20
CA THR A 24 34.65 -13.10 -22.56
C THR A 24 35.72 -13.82 -23.42
N GLU A 25 36.98 -13.41 -23.31
CA GLU A 25 38.09 -14.05 -24.00
C GLU A 25 38.34 -15.50 -23.55
N LYS A 26 37.99 -15.81 -22.30
CA LYS A 26 38.02 -17.18 -21.76
C LYS A 26 36.79 -18.02 -22.12
N GLY A 27 35.87 -17.46 -22.90
CA GLY A 27 34.66 -18.16 -23.35
C GLY A 27 33.50 -18.06 -22.41
N TRP A 28 33.55 -17.20 -21.37
CA TRP A 28 32.45 -16.96 -20.46
C TRP A 28 31.46 -15.98 -21.06
N LYS A 29 30.19 -16.24 -20.81
CA LYS A 29 29.10 -15.35 -21.19
C LYS A 29 28.46 -14.74 -19.93
N LEU A 30 28.30 -13.43 -19.90
CA LEU A 30 27.59 -12.75 -18.82
C LEU A 30 26.10 -13.12 -18.89
N VAL A 31 25.55 -13.69 -17.83
CA VAL A 31 24.17 -14.17 -17.78
C VAL A 31 23.28 -13.34 -16.84
N ALA A 32 23.88 -12.66 -15.86
CA ALA A 32 23.12 -11.84 -14.92
C ALA A 32 24.01 -10.78 -14.27
N ILE A 33 23.41 -9.68 -13.90
CA ILE A 33 24.02 -8.65 -13.05
C ILE A 33 23.08 -8.47 -11.86
N GLU A 34 23.61 -8.62 -10.66
CA GLU A 34 22.90 -8.36 -9.42
C GLU A 34 23.45 -7.09 -8.78
N TRP A 35 22.55 -6.22 -8.37
CA TRP A 35 22.89 -4.98 -7.67
C TRP A 35 22.25 -5.00 -6.29
N GLU A 36 23.00 -4.69 -5.27
CA GLU A 36 22.46 -4.45 -3.95
C GLU A 36 22.88 -3.07 -3.44
N ARG A 37 22.03 -2.48 -2.64
CA ARG A 37 22.34 -1.26 -1.93
C ARG A 37 21.79 -1.36 -0.53
N GLU A 38 22.47 -0.76 0.40
CA GLU A 38 21.91 -0.54 1.71
C GLU A 38 20.82 0.53 1.60
N VAL A 39 19.62 0.16 1.99
CA VAL A 39 18.51 1.09 2.17
C VAL A 39 18.17 1.06 3.65
N GLU A 40 17.84 2.23 4.19
CA GLU A 40 17.20 2.26 5.49
C GLU A 40 15.89 1.49 5.37
N THR A 41 15.86 0.32 5.97
CA THR A 41 14.70 -0.57 5.88
C THR A 41 13.58 -0.03 6.74
N ALA A 42 12.35 -0.29 6.30
CA ALA A 42 11.18 -0.07 7.12
C ALA A 42 11.19 -0.88 8.44
N GLU A 43 12.19 -1.74 8.64
CA GLU A 43 12.41 -2.44 9.90
C GLU A 43 12.85 -1.51 11.03
N ASP A 44 13.48 -0.39 10.71
CA ASP A 44 13.75 0.69 11.66
C ASP A 44 12.49 1.53 11.95
N GLN A 45 11.44 1.37 11.15
CA GLN A 45 10.12 1.92 11.43
C GLN A 45 9.35 0.90 12.27
N LEU A 46 8.94 1.32 13.47
CA LEU A 46 8.06 0.53 14.32
C LEU A 46 6.80 0.14 13.52
N PRO A 47 6.22 -1.07 13.75
CA PRO A 47 5.02 -1.50 13.04
C PRO A 47 3.84 -0.52 13.11
N GLY A 48 3.89 0.47 14.02
CA GLY A 48 2.92 1.56 14.11
C GLY A 48 3.14 2.71 13.14
N ASP A 49 4.29 2.76 12.49
CA ASP A 49 4.64 3.87 11.58
C ASP A 49 4.16 3.67 10.13
N VAL A 50 3.64 2.49 9.81
CA VAL A 50 3.04 2.23 8.49
C VAL A 50 1.70 2.96 8.40
N PRO A 51 1.54 3.93 7.50
CA PRO A 51 0.28 4.66 7.39
C PRO A 51 -0.89 3.73 7.09
N PHE A 52 -2.05 4.01 7.68
CA PHE A 52 -3.26 3.24 7.43
C PHE A 52 -3.64 3.30 5.94
N GLY A 53 -4.00 2.17 5.36
CA GLY A 53 -4.23 2.00 3.92
C GLY A 53 -3.03 1.43 3.17
N LEU A 54 -1.90 1.32 3.82
CA LEU A 54 -0.66 0.78 3.27
C LEU A 54 -0.20 -0.42 4.09
N GLN A 55 0.56 -1.28 3.44
CA GLN A 55 1.23 -2.43 4.06
C GLN A 55 2.63 -2.59 3.48
N ILE A 56 3.45 -3.35 4.16
CA ILE A 56 4.79 -3.68 3.66
C ILE A 56 4.66 -4.86 2.71
N ALA A 57 5.10 -4.68 1.46
CA ALA A 57 5.12 -5.77 0.48
C ALA A 57 6.09 -6.87 0.91
N PRO A 58 5.69 -8.16 0.91
CA PRO A 58 6.52 -9.26 1.42
C PRO A 58 7.87 -9.41 0.72
N GLU A 59 7.95 -9.06 -0.56
CA GLU A 59 9.11 -9.33 -1.40
C GLU A 59 10.03 -8.13 -1.63
N ALA A 60 9.57 -6.91 -1.35
CA ALA A 60 10.26 -5.72 -1.84
C ALA A 60 10.60 -4.67 -0.78
N GLN A 61 10.32 -4.92 0.49
CA GLN A 61 10.54 -3.96 1.58
C GLN A 61 10.05 -2.53 1.22
N ARG A 62 8.96 -2.47 0.50
CA ARG A 62 8.32 -1.22 0.07
C ARG A 62 6.89 -1.18 0.56
N LEU A 63 6.36 0.03 0.66
CA LEU A 63 4.95 0.20 0.96
C LEU A 63 4.11 -0.04 -0.29
N GLU A 64 3.04 -0.80 -0.12
CA GLU A 64 2.02 -1.03 -1.13
C GLU A 64 0.63 -0.80 -0.54
N GLU A 65 -0.38 -0.66 -1.39
CA GLU A 65 -1.74 -0.51 -0.93
C GLU A 65 -2.25 -1.77 -0.22
N ASN A 66 -2.87 -1.59 0.94
CA ASN A 66 -3.62 -2.64 1.61
C ASN A 66 -5.09 -2.54 1.17
N PRO A 67 -5.60 -3.50 0.38
CA PRO A 67 -6.95 -3.40 -0.19
C PRO A 67 -8.05 -3.27 0.86
N VAL A 68 -7.94 -3.97 1.97
CA VAL A 68 -8.94 -3.94 3.05
C VAL A 68 -8.95 -2.60 3.76
N GLU A 69 -7.78 -2.09 4.13
CA GLU A 69 -7.65 -0.80 4.79
C GLU A 69 -8.02 0.36 3.84
N ARG A 70 -7.69 0.22 2.57
CA ARG A 70 -8.10 1.18 1.55
C ARG A 70 -9.62 1.28 1.44
N GLU A 71 -10.30 0.15 1.45
CA GLU A 71 -11.77 0.12 1.48
C GLU A 71 -12.32 0.79 2.73
N ILE A 72 -11.72 0.55 3.89
CA ILE A 72 -12.11 1.22 5.14
C ILE A 72 -11.94 2.74 5.03
N LEU A 73 -10.86 3.22 4.44
CA LEU A 73 -10.66 4.65 4.19
C LEU A 73 -11.78 5.24 3.34
N PHE A 74 -12.18 4.57 2.26
CA PHE A 74 -13.30 5.00 1.43
C PHE A 74 -14.62 5.03 2.21
N GLN A 75 -14.88 4.00 3.01
CA GLN A 75 -16.08 3.92 3.86
C GLN A 75 -16.10 5.06 4.90
N LEU A 76 -14.98 5.33 5.55
CA LEU A 76 -14.84 6.44 6.49
C LEU A 76 -15.16 7.77 5.81
N MET A 77 -14.60 8.00 4.64
CA MET A 77 -14.80 9.26 3.90
C MET A 77 -16.25 9.42 3.46
N GLU A 78 -16.90 8.36 2.96
CA GLU A 78 -18.32 8.37 2.61
C GLU A 78 -19.19 8.73 3.81
N LEU A 79 -18.94 8.10 4.95
CA LEU A 79 -19.72 8.33 6.17
C LEU A 79 -19.48 9.72 6.76
N ILE A 80 -18.28 10.26 6.65
CA ILE A 80 -17.96 11.63 7.06
C ILE A 80 -18.69 12.65 6.18
N VAL A 81 -18.68 12.44 4.86
CA VAL A 81 -19.40 13.31 3.93
C VAL A 81 -20.90 13.31 4.19
N GLN A 82 -21.44 12.21 4.70
CA GLN A 82 -22.85 12.10 5.12
C GLN A 82 -23.14 12.79 6.48
N GLU A 83 -22.16 13.48 7.04
CA GLU A 83 -22.28 14.20 8.32
C GLU A 83 -22.67 13.32 9.51
N GLY A 84 -22.26 12.04 9.48
CA GLY A 84 -22.44 11.13 10.61
C GLY A 84 -21.57 11.52 11.80
N SER A 85 -22.07 11.32 13.02
CA SER A 85 -21.22 11.41 14.20
C SER A 85 -20.18 10.29 14.20
N TYR A 86 -19.06 10.51 14.89
CA TYR A 86 -18.00 9.47 14.97
C TYR A 86 -18.52 8.17 15.58
N ALA A 87 -19.44 8.26 16.54
CA ALA A 87 -20.08 7.09 17.12
C ALA A 87 -20.91 6.31 16.09
N ARG A 88 -21.69 7.00 15.27
CA ARG A 88 -22.49 6.38 14.19
C ARG A 88 -21.59 5.78 13.11
N ILE A 89 -20.50 6.45 12.77
CA ILE A 89 -19.51 5.95 11.81
C ILE A 89 -18.90 4.63 12.31
N ALA A 90 -18.49 4.61 13.58
CA ALA A 90 -17.97 3.40 14.22
C ALA A 90 -18.98 2.24 14.19
N ASP A 91 -20.22 2.51 14.56
CA ASP A 91 -21.29 1.51 14.55
C ASP A 91 -21.54 0.96 13.14
N GLU A 92 -21.54 1.81 12.14
CA GLU A 92 -21.74 1.41 10.74
C GLU A 92 -20.58 0.56 10.21
N LEU A 93 -19.33 0.93 10.52
CA LEU A 93 -18.17 0.12 10.15
C LEU A 93 -18.23 -1.26 10.79
N ASN A 94 -18.60 -1.33 12.06
CA ASN A 94 -18.75 -2.59 12.78
C ASN A 94 -19.89 -3.45 12.20
N ARG A 95 -21.01 -2.82 11.85
CA ARG A 95 -22.16 -3.49 11.24
C ARG A 95 -21.78 -4.10 9.88
N ARG A 96 -20.94 -3.42 9.11
CA ARG A 96 -20.43 -3.89 7.81
C ARG A 96 -19.33 -4.93 7.93
N GLY A 97 -18.91 -5.27 9.15
CA GLY A 97 -17.88 -6.28 9.41
C GLY A 97 -16.44 -5.78 9.37
N PHE A 98 -16.23 -4.48 9.25
CA PHE A 98 -14.88 -3.93 9.29
C PHE A 98 -14.32 -3.91 10.71
N ARG A 99 -13.01 -4.08 10.82
CA ARG A 99 -12.28 -4.05 12.09
C ARG A 99 -11.08 -3.11 11.97
N THR A 100 -10.57 -2.65 13.11
CA THR A 100 -9.32 -1.88 13.15
C THR A 100 -8.14 -2.75 12.71
N ARG A 101 -7.00 -2.12 12.45
CA ARG A 101 -5.76 -2.82 12.11
C ARG A 101 -5.38 -3.90 13.14
N GLN A 102 -5.67 -3.63 14.42
CA GLN A 102 -5.41 -4.56 15.51
C GLN A 102 -6.49 -5.65 15.67
N GLY A 103 -7.50 -5.66 14.81
CA GLY A 103 -8.60 -6.61 14.86
C GLY A 103 -9.72 -6.26 15.83
N ALA A 104 -9.68 -5.08 16.43
CA ALA A 104 -10.69 -4.60 17.37
C ALA A 104 -11.91 -4.02 16.64
N LYS A 105 -13.02 -3.88 17.37
CA LYS A 105 -14.18 -3.13 16.89
C LYS A 105 -13.85 -1.63 16.83
N TRP A 106 -14.43 -0.95 15.86
CA TRP A 106 -14.34 0.51 15.75
C TRP A 106 -15.08 1.16 16.90
N SER A 107 -14.50 2.23 17.41
CA SER A 107 -15.08 3.10 18.44
C SER A 107 -15.06 4.54 17.98
N GLN A 108 -15.77 5.40 18.68
CA GLN A 108 -15.73 6.85 18.45
C GLN A 108 -14.28 7.38 18.44
N VAL A 109 -13.46 6.91 19.37
CA VAL A 109 -12.06 7.31 19.50
C VAL A 109 -11.24 6.84 18.30
N SER A 110 -11.38 5.57 17.89
CA SER A 110 -10.61 5.05 16.76
C SER A 110 -10.98 5.73 15.44
N VAL A 111 -12.23 6.13 15.25
CA VAL A 111 -12.63 6.94 14.09
C VAL A 111 -11.98 8.33 14.16
N PHE A 112 -12.01 8.97 15.30
CA PHE A 112 -11.38 10.28 15.51
C PHE A 112 -9.87 10.23 15.22
N GLU A 113 -9.19 9.20 15.68
CA GLU A 113 -7.76 8.99 15.45
C GLU A 113 -7.39 8.81 13.97
N MET A 114 -8.36 8.47 13.12
CA MET A 114 -8.16 8.36 11.68
C MET A 114 -8.20 9.71 10.94
N LEU A 115 -8.70 10.78 11.57
CA LEU A 115 -8.84 12.06 10.89
C LEU A 115 -7.56 12.62 10.28
N PRO A 116 -6.40 12.60 10.96
CA PRO A 116 -5.16 13.09 10.37
C PRO A 116 -4.81 12.32 9.07
N ARG A 117 -5.02 11.02 9.07
CA ARG A 117 -4.77 10.19 7.89
C ARG A 117 -5.76 10.49 6.76
N LEU A 118 -7.02 10.71 7.08
CA LEU A 118 -8.05 11.08 6.11
C LEU A 118 -7.77 12.46 5.47
N ILE A 119 -7.28 13.40 6.25
CA ILE A 119 -6.85 14.70 5.74
C ILE A 119 -5.68 14.54 4.76
N GLU A 120 -4.73 13.69 5.07
CA GLU A 120 -3.56 13.43 4.24
C GLU A 120 -3.93 12.78 2.90
N VAL A 121 -4.79 11.76 2.92
CA VAL A 121 -5.17 11.01 1.71
C VAL A 121 -6.35 11.62 0.96
N GLY A 122 -7.13 12.48 1.61
CA GLY A 122 -8.38 13.03 1.11
C GLY A 122 -8.29 13.60 -0.30
N PRO A 123 -7.37 14.55 -0.58
CA PRO A 123 -7.27 15.13 -1.92
C PRO A 123 -7.07 14.12 -3.03
N ARG A 124 -6.26 13.08 -2.77
CA ARG A 124 -6.01 12.01 -3.73
C ARG A 124 -7.24 11.12 -3.93
N VAL A 125 -7.91 10.77 -2.84
CA VAL A 125 -9.12 9.93 -2.87
C VAL A 125 -10.25 10.64 -3.60
N PHE A 126 -10.50 11.91 -3.29
CA PHE A 126 -11.59 12.69 -3.91
C PHE A 126 -11.40 12.88 -5.42
N GLN A 127 -10.17 12.85 -5.91
CA GLN A 127 -9.86 12.95 -7.34
C GLN A 127 -9.86 11.58 -8.03
N SER A 128 -9.95 10.49 -7.29
CA SER A 128 -9.89 9.14 -7.87
C SER A 128 -11.16 8.78 -8.64
N PRO A 129 -11.06 8.00 -9.74
CA PRO A 129 -12.23 7.50 -10.46
C PRO A 129 -13.17 6.67 -9.58
N GLU A 130 -12.62 5.93 -8.63
CA GLU A 130 -13.38 5.10 -7.69
C GLU A 130 -14.27 5.94 -6.77
N TRP A 131 -13.78 7.08 -6.31
CA TRP A 131 -14.58 8.00 -5.51
C TRP A 131 -15.73 8.59 -6.31
N GLN A 132 -15.47 8.99 -7.56
CA GLN A 132 -16.48 9.50 -8.47
C GLN A 132 -17.60 8.49 -8.72
N GLU A 133 -17.24 7.24 -8.93
CA GLU A 133 -18.18 6.12 -9.10
C GLU A 133 -19.04 5.91 -7.85
N ARG A 134 -18.43 5.89 -6.68
CA ARG A 134 -19.11 5.75 -5.39
C ARG A 134 -20.09 6.89 -5.13
N ARG A 135 -19.71 8.12 -5.47
CA ARG A 135 -20.59 9.28 -5.35
C ARG A 135 -21.84 9.18 -6.22
N ARG A 136 -21.72 8.65 -7.43
CA ARG A 136 -22.89 8.43 -8.30
C ARG A 136 -23.86 7.44 -7.69
N HIS A 137 -23.39 6.33 -7.20
CA HIS A 137 -24.24 5.33 -6.53
C HIS A 137 -24.89 5.90 -5.28
N PHE A 138 -24.15 6.69 -4.52
CA PHE A 138 -24.66 7.34 -3.33
C PHE A 138 -25.75 8.36 -3.65
N ALA A 139 -25.54 9.21 -4.61
CA ALA A 139 -26.54 10.20 -5.06
C ALA A 139 -27.81 9.52 -5.59
N ALA A 140 -27.68 8.45 -6.35
CA ALA A 140 -28.82 7.66 -6.82
C ALA A 140 -29.61 7.03 -5.68
N GLY A 141 -28.92 6.52 -4.66
CA GLY A 141 -29.54 5.97 -3.44
C GLY A 141 -30.31 7.02 -2.63
N MET A 142 -29.78 8.22 -2.51
CA MET A 142 -30.47 9.34 -1.85
C MET A 142 -31.73 9.79 -2.61
N LEU A 143 -31.66 9.88 -3.92
CA LEU A 143 -32.82 10.25 -4.76
C LEU A 143 -33.94 9.21 -4.63
N SER A 144 -33.63 7.93 -4.55
CA SER A 144 -34.63 6.89 -4.39
C SER A 144 -35.33 6.91 -3.01
N GLN A 145 -34.68 7.47 -1.99
CA GLN A 145 -35.27 7.63 -0.65
C GLN A 145 -36.16 8.88 -0.53
N THR A 146 -35.98 9.85 -1.41
CA THR A 146 -36.74 11.11 -1.38
C THR A 146 -38.08 10.97 -2.10
N GLU A 147 -38.28 9.98 -2.94
CA GLU A 147 -39.51 9.72 -3.69
C GLU A 147 -40.54 8.85 -2.94
N ARG A 148 -40.31 8.58 -1.67
CA ARG A 148 -41.24 7.81 -0.85
C ARG A 148 -42.06 8.71 0.09
#